data_c6b746bd08b850cd1978806c80ad000a
#
_entry.id   c6b746bd08b850cd1978806c80ad000a
#
_cell.length_a   1.000
_cell.length_b   1.000
_cell.length_c   1.000
_cell.angle_alpha   90.00
_cell.angle_beta   90.00
_cell.angle_gamma   90.00
#
_symmetry.space_group_name_H-M   'P 1'
#
loop_
_entity.id
_entity.type
_entity.pdbx_description
1 polymer ?
#
loop_
_entity_poly.entity_id
_entity_poly.type
_entity_poly.pdbx_seq_one_letter_code
_entity_poly.pdbx_strand_id
1 'polypeptide(L)'
;LSFYVALMLFRTLLNRSIWSNPLSNILGGWGLYGDDGELTTEAIENIALFLPFTALLYWTFPEKFVNHRSTVRMTGRALVISFSVSLGIESLQLLFCLGTFQLSDLCYNSIGGTVGGLVYLVFRKGYKVWRKKRCGENEL
;
A
#
# COMPACT_ATOMS: atom_id res chain seq x y z
N LEU A 1 -10.22 3.13 -8.62
CA LEU A 1 -9.53 3.62 -7.44
C LEU A 1 -10.49 3.89 -6.28
N SER A 2 -11.51 4.72 -6.46
CA SER A 2 -12.45 5.11 -5.38
C SER A 2 -13.10 3.92 -4.68
N PHE A 3 -13.58 2.93 -5.44
CA PHE A 3 -14.12 1.70 -4.86
C PHE A 3 -13.09 0.96 -4.00
N TYR A 4 -11.83 0.88 -4.47
CA TYR A 4 -10.78 0.22 -3.71
C TYR A 4 -10.44 0.98 -2.43
N VAL A 5 -10.37 2.31 -2.48
CA VAL A 5 -10.15 3.15 -1.29
C VAL A 5 -11.28 2.96 -0.27
N ALA A 6 -12.54 2.93 -0.73
CA ALA A 6 -13.68 2.68 0.15
C ALA A 6 -13.60 1.29 0.82
N LEU A 7 -13.25 0.25 0.06
CA LEU A 7 -13.05 -1.11 0.58
C LEU A 7 -11.90 -1.18 1.58
N MET A 8 -10.79 -0.50 1.28
CA MET A 8 -9.63 -0.42 2.18
C MET A 8 -10.01 0.27 3.50
N LEU A 9 -10.70 1.42 3.45
CA LEU A 9 -11.17 2.13 4.65
C LEU A 9 -12.21 1.30 5.43
N PHE A 10 -13.10 0.62 4.74
CA PHE A 10 -14.05 -0.30 5.38
C PHE A 10 -13.32 -1.39 6.16
N ARG A 11 -12.33 -2.05 5.54
CA ARG A 11 -11.56 -3.14 6.17
C ARG A 11 -10.75 -2.63 7.37
N THR A 12 -10.15 -1.45 7.26
CA THR A 12 -9.24 -0.92 8.29
C THR A 12 -9.95 -0.19 9.43
N LEU A 13 -11.08 0.47 9.17
CA LEU A 13 -11.77 1.29 10.17
C LEU A 13 -13.06 0.67 10.68
N LEU A 14 -13.88 0.08 9.79
CA LEU A 14 -15.22 -0.37 10.17
C LEU A 14 -15.27 -1.85 10.58
N ASN A 15 -14.34 -2.66 10.14
CA ASN A 15 -14.25 -4.08 10.50
C ASN A 15 -13.26 -4.30 11.66
N ARG A 16 -13.30 -3.43 12.67
CA ARG A 16 -12.45 -3.49 13.87
C ARG A 16 -13.30 -3.44 15.14
N SER A 17 -12.83 -4.10 16.20
CA SER A 17 -13.43 -4.02 17.53
C SER A 17 -12.96 -2.77 18.27
N ILE A 18 -13.83 -2.25 19.17
CA ILE A 18 -13.47 -1.12 20.04
C ILE A 18 -12.54 -1.62 21.15
N TRP A 19 -11.44 -0.92 21.35
CA TRP A 19 -10.43 -1.25 22.37
C TRP A 19 -10.38 -0.17 23.46
N SER A 20 -10.33 -0.61 24.71
CA SER A 20 -10.24 0.30 25.87
C SER A 20 -8.86 0.95 26.02
N ASN A 21 -7.81 0.33 25.46
CA ASN A 21 -6.44 0.86 25.49
C ASN A 21 -5.76 0.73 24.12
N PRO A 22 -5.97 1.69 23.21
CA PRO A 22 -5.42 1.63 21.85
C PRO A 22 -3.89 1.78 21.77
N LEU A 23 -3.23 2.16 22.85
CA LEU A 23 -1.76 2.25 22.93
C LEU A 23 -1.11 1.04 23.63
N SER A 24 -1.85 -0.04 23.87
CA SER A 24 -1.33 -1.21 24.58
C SER A 24 -0.23 -1.96 23.81
N ASN A 25 -0.17 -1.85 22.48
CA ASN A 25 0.81 -2.54 21.64
C ASN A 25 1.36 -1.63 20.53
N ILE A 26 2.06 -0.57 20.90
CA ILE A 26 2.58 0.43 19.92
C ILE A 26 3.60 -0.16 18.96
N LEU A 27 4.44 -1.09 19.40
CA LEU A 27 5.44 -1.71 18.53
C LEU A 27 4.80 -2.64 17.50
N GLY A 28 3.68 -3.27 17.86
CA GLY A 28 2.98 -4.26 17.03
C GLY A 28 3.72 -5.59 16.92
N GLY A 29 3.16 -6.49 16.15
CA GLY A 29 3.78 -7.78 15.82
C GLY A 29 4.74 -7.67 14.65
N TRP A 30 5.98 -8.10 14.82
CA TRP A 30 6.99 -8.12 13.75
C TRP A 30 7.20 -9.53 13.21
N GLY A 31 7.10 -9.68 11.89
CA GLY A 31 7.30 -10.96 11.22
C GLY A 31 6.00 -11.74 11.00
N LEU A 32 6.15 -13.04 10.84
CA LEU A 32 5.05 -13.98 10.55
C LEU A 32 4.65 -14.82 11.77
N TYR A 33 5.29 -14.60 12.91
CA TYR A 33 5.02 -15.32 14.14
C TYR A 33 4.66 -14.32 15.24
N GLY A 34 3.56 -14.57 15.94
CA GLY A 34 3.17 -13.85 17.14
C GLY A 34 4.04 -14.17 18.34
N ASP A 35 3.84 -13.46 19.44
CA ASP A 35 4.57 -13.67 20.70
C ASP A 35 4.30 -15.07 21.32
N ASP A 36 3.20 -15.69 20.93
CA ASP A 36 2.79 -17.06 21.27
C ASP A 36 3.43 -18.16 20.38
N GLY A 37 4.21 -17.75 19.35
CA GLY A 37 4.82 -18.63 18.36
C GLY A 37 3.87 -19.12 17.27
N GLU A 38 2.62 -18.64 17.22
CA GLU A 38 1.67 -18.96 16.17
C GLU A 38 1.87 -18.07 14.93
N LEU A 39 1.51 -18.60 13.76
CA LEU A 39 1.58 -17.85 12.51
C LEU A 39 0.53 -16.72 12.50
N THR A 40 0.99 -15.50 12.32
CA THR A 40 0.12 -14.34 12.12
C THR A 40 0.11 -13.92 10.65
N THR A 41 -1.05 -13.55 10.13
CA THR A 41 -1.23 -13.07 8.74
C THR A 41 -1.19 -11.56 8.65
N GLU A 42 -1.09 -10.83 9.77
CA GLU A 42 -1.19 -9.36 9.82
C GLU A 42 -0.21 -8.67 8.86
N ALA A 43 1.06 -9.08 8.86
CA ALA A 43 2.07 -8.52 7.95
C ALA A 43 1.71 -8.70 6.48
N ILE A 44 1.22 -9.89 6.10
CA ILE A 44 0.84 -10.22 4.73
C ILE A 44 -0.42 -9.44 4.33
N GLU A 45 -1.41 -9.38 5.21
CA GLU A 45 -2.66 -8.66 4.97
C GLU A 45 -2.42 -7.16 4.74
N ASN A 46 -1.57 -6.54 5.55
CA ASN A 46 -1.22 -5.14 5.44
C ASN A 46 -0.45 -4.84 4.13
N ILE A 47 0.54 -5.67 3.78
CA ILE A 47 1.25 -5.55 2.50
C ILE A 47 0.28 -5.72 1.33
N ALA A 48 -0.56 -6.77 1.36
CA ALA A 48 -1.51 -7.07 0.30
C ALA A 48 -2.58 -5.99 0.13
N LEU A 49 -2.96 -5.31 1.21
CA LEU A 49 -3.93 -4.21 1.18
C LEU A 49 -3.37 -2.95 0.52
N PHE A 50 -2.09 -2.62 0.73
CA PHE A 50 -1.50 -1.39 0.18
C PHE A 50 -0.88 -1.57 -1.21
N LEU A 51 -0.57 -2.80 -1.61
CA LEU A 51 0.01 -3.09 -2.93
C LEU A 51 -0.89 -2.63 -4.10
N PRO A 52 -2.19 -3.03 -4.18
CA PRO A 52 -3.05 -2.55 -5.26
C PRO A 52 -3.39 -1.07 -5.13
N PHE A 53 -3.41 -0.51 -3.92
CA PHE A 53 -3.70 0.90 -3.71
C PHE A 53 -2.77 1.80 -4.52
N THR A 54 -1.46 1.65 -4.38
CA THR A 54 -0.49 2.50 -5.07
C THR A 54 -0.41 2.19 -6.56
N ALA A 55 -0.56 0.92 -6.95
CA ALA A 55 -0.63 0.53 -8.36
C ALA A 55 -1.82 1.18 -9.07
N LEU A 56 -3.01 1.13 -8.46
CA LEU A 56 -4.22 1.77 -8.97
C LEU A 56 -4.12 3.30 -8.97
N LEU A 57 -3.50 3.89 -7.95
CA LEU A 57 -3.27 5.34 -7.89
C LEU A 57 -2.41 5.81 -9.06
N TYR A 58 -1.32 5.09 -9.37
CA TYR A 58 -0.42 5.41 -10.48
C TYR A 58 -1.07 5.17 -11.83
N TRP A 59 -1.94 4.16 -11.93
CA TRP A 59 -2.72 3.91 -13.14
C TRP A 59 -3.75 5.02 -13.40
N THR A 60 -4.46 5.43 -12.34
CA THR A 60 -5.52 6.44 -12.47
C THR A 60 -4.99 7.84 -12.77
N PHE A 61 -3.82 8.20 -12.20
CA PHE A 61 -3.23 9.52 -12.33
C PHE A 61 -1.76 9.49 -12.81
N PRO A 62 -1.48 8.91 -13.98
CA PRO A 62 -0.11 8.76 -14.46
C PRO A 62 0.59 10.10 -14.72
N GLU A 63 -0.14 11.13 -15.16
CA GLU A 63 0.40 12.46 -15.40
C GLU A 63 0.94 13.09 -14.13
N LYS A 64 0.25 12.92 -13.03
CA LYS A 64 0.60 13.53 -11.75
C LYS A 64 1.76 12.81 -11.05
N PHE A 65 1.81 11.48 -11.12
CA PHE A 65 2.71 10.68 -10.30
C PHE A 65 3.86 10.04 -11.08
N VAL A 66 3.68 9.77 -12.37
CA VAL A 66 4.57 8.89 -13.15
C VAL A 66 5.26 9.62 -14.30
N ASN A 67 4.52 10.39 -15.11
CA ASN A 67 5.07 11.00 -16.32
C ASN A 67 6.21 11.97 -15.99
N HIS A 68 7.21 11.98 -16.90
CA HIS A 68 8.40 12.85 -16.81
C HIS A 68 9.25 12.70 -15.53
N ARG A 69 9.15 11.54 -14.82
CA ARG A 69 9.87 11.33 -13.56
C ARG A 69 10.80 10.10 -13.64
N SER A 70 11.89 10.16 -12.90
CA SER A 70 12.78 9.01 -12.73
C SER A 70 12.13 7.93 -11.86
N THR A 71 12.50 6.67 -12.08
CA THR A 71 12.01 5.51 -11.32
C THR A 71 12.22 5.71 -9.81
N VAL A 72 13.38 6.23 -9.40
CA VAL A 72 13.70 6.50 -7.98
C VAL A 72 12.71 7.49 -7.35
N ARG A 73 12.41 8.59 -8.05
CA ARG A 73 11.41 9.56 -7.55
C ARG A 73 10.00 8.98 -7.44
N MET A 74 9.65 8.09 -8.37
CA MET A 74 8.35 7.42 -8.34
C MET A 74 8.25 6.45 -7.17
N THR A 75 9.30 5.65 -6.93
CA THR A 75 9.37 4.73 -5.78
C THR A 75 9.35 5.51 -4.45
N GLY A 76 10.13 6.57 -4.32
CA GLY A 76 10.10 7.42 -3.13
C GLY A 76 8.73 8.06 -2.88
N ARG A 77 7.99 8.44 -3.93
CA ARG A 77 6.61 8.94 -3.80
C ARG A 77 5.64 7.86 -3.38
N ALA A 78 5.77 6.65 -3.92
CA ALA A 78 4.95 5.52 -3.48
C ALA A 78 5.11 5.28 -1.98
N LEU A 79 6.36 5.29 -1.50
CA LEU A 79 6.66 5.16 -0.07
C LEU A 79 6.01 6.28 0.75
N VAL A 80 6.23 7.55 0.38
CA VAL A 80 5.69 8.71 1.12
C VAL A 80 4.16 8.69 1.13
N ILE A 81 3.52 8.40 0.00
CA ILE A 81 2.05 8.35 -0.08
C ILE A 81 1.50 7.23 0.81
N SER A 82 2.07 6.02 0.70
CA SER A 82 1.62 4.87 1.48
C SER A 82 1.83 5.08 2.97
N PHE A 83 2.98 5.62 3.36
CA PHE A 83 3.27 6.00 4.74
C PHE A 83 2.26 7.03 5.27
N SER A 84 1.99 8.09 4.50
CA SER A 84 1.06 9.16 4.92
C SER A 84 -0.38 8.65 5.05
N VAL A 85 -0.83 7.79 4.12
CA VAL A 85 -2.16 7.19 4.18
C VAL A 85 -2.26 6.22 5.35
N SER A 86 -1.26 5.37 5.55
CA SER A 86 -1.20 4.45 6.69
C SER A 86 -1.20 5.19 8.02
N LEU A 87 -0.37 6.23 8.16
CA LEU A 87 -0.35 7.06 9.37
C LEU A 87 -1.71 7.73 9.62
N GLY A 88 -2.40 8.17 8.57
CA GLY A 88 -3.76 8.70 8.69
C GLY A 88 -4.75 7.66 9.20
N ILE A 89 -4.70 6.43 8.68
CA ILE A 89 -5.55 5.32 9.13
C ILE A 89 -5.26 4.99 10.60
N GLU A 90 -3.99 4.79 10.98
CA GLU A 90 -3.58 4.52 12.35
C GLU A 90 -4.00 5.63 13.33
N SER A 91 -3.89 6.90 12.89
CA SER A 91 -4.33 8.05 13.68
C SER A 91 -5.86 8.05 13.89
N LEU A 92 -6.63 7.67 12.87
CA LEU A 92 -8.09 7.52 12.99
C LEU A 92 -8.46 6.34 13.88
N GLN A 93 -7.77 5.22 13.78
CA GLN A 93 -7.97 4.07 14.67
C GLN A 93 -7.70 4.46 16.13
N LEU A 94 -6.62 5.18 16.39
CA LEU A 94 -6.31 5.70 17.72
C LEU A 94 -7.39 6.65 18.24
N LEU A 95 -7.83 7.60 17.42
CA LEU A 95 -8.81 8.62 17.78
C LEU A 95 -10.19 8.01 18.12
N PHE A 96 -10.60 7.00 17.37
CA PHE A 96 -11.90 6.33 17.53
C PHE A 96 -11.82 5.04 18.34
N CYS A 97 -10.66 4.71 18.91
CA CYS A 97 -10.42 3.46 19.66
C CYS A 97 -10.77 2.19 18.86
N LEU A 98 -10.51 2.19 17.53
CA LEU A 98 -10.83 1.10 16.61
C LEU A 98 -9.64 0.13 16.43
N GLY A 99 -9.15 -0.44 17.50
CA GLY A 99 -7.97 -1.30 17.51
C GLY A 99 -6.79 -0.68 18.25
N THR A 100 -5.59 -1.19 18.02
CA THR A 100 -4.33 -0.69 18.60
C THR A 100 -3.52 0.03 17.53
N PHE A 101 -2.94 1.17 17.87
CA PHE A 101 -1.95 1.84 17.02
C PHE A 101 -0.66 1.01 16.97
N GLN A 102 -0.22 0.62 15.77
CA GLN A 102 0.94 -0.25 15.61
C GLN A 102 1.94 0.29 14.57
N LEU A 103 3.20 0.40 14.97
CA LEU A 103 4.30 0.80 14.07
C LEU A 103 4.61 -0.27 13.03
N SER A 104 4.40 -1.55 13.35
CA SER A 104 4.54 -2.67 12.40
C SER A 104 3.59 -2.51 11.22
N ASP A 105 2.33 -2.15 11.45
CA ASP A 105 1.32 -1.93 10.42
C ASP A 105 1.73 -0.77 9.50
N LEU A 106 2.23 0.32 10.08
CA LEU A 106 2.75 1.46 9.34
C LEU A 106 3.89 1.05 8.38
N CYS A 107 4.80 0.21 8.85
CA CYS A 107 5.91 -0.30 8.05
C CYS A 107 5.43 -1.25 6.94
N TYR A 108 4.59 -2.24 7.26
CA TYR A 108 4.08 -3.21 6.28
C TYR A 108 3.23 -2.55 5.19
N ASN A 109 2.36 -1.62 5.55
CA ASN A 109 1.57 -0.81 4.63
C ASN A 109 2.46 0.01 3.69
N SER A 110 3.53 0.62 4.23
CA SER A 110 4.49 1.41 3.45
C SER A 110 5.27 0.53 2.46
N ILE A 111 5.71 -0.66 2.89
CA ILE A 111 6.36 -1.65 2.02
C ILE A 111 5.40 -2.09 0.93
N GLY A 112 4.18 -2.50 1.28
CA GLY A 112 3.16 -2.94 0.35
C GLY A 112 2.88 -1.91 -0.76
N GLY A 113 2.68 -0.65 -0.37
CA GLY A 113 2.46 0.42 -1.33
C GLY A 113 3.67 0.74 -2.20
N THR A 114 4.89 0.65 -1.64
CA THR A 114 6.13 0.82 -2.42
C THR A 114 6.27 -0.27 -3.47
N VAL A 115 6.04 -1.53 -3.10
CA VAL A 115 6.03 -2.67 -4.02
C VAL A 115 4.95 -2.50 -5.08
N GLY A 116 3.75 -2.06 -4.73
CA GLY A 116 2.66 -1.78 -5.67
C GLY A 116 3.05 -0.74 -6.72
N GLY A 117 3.72 0.33 -6.30
CA GLY A 117 4.27 1.34 -7.21
C GLY A 117 5.32 0.75 -8.18
N LEU A 118 6.23 -0.10 -7.68
CA LEU A 118 7.23 -0.79 -8.52
C LEU A 118 6.59 -1.75 -9.50
N VAL A 119 5.63 -2.55 -9.07
CA VAL A 119 4.86 -3.47 -9.93
C VAL A 119 4.24 -2.70 -11.09
N TYR A 120 3.55 -1.59 -10.82
CA TYR A 120 2.99 -0.75 -11.87
C TYR A 120 4.04 -0.26 -12.87
N LEU A 121 5.22 0.17 -12.39
CA LEU A 121 6.30 0.66 -13.26
C LEU A 121 6.87 -0.44 -14.17
N VAL A 122 7.00 -1.65 -13.65
CA VAL A 122 7.45 -2.82 -14.44
C VAL A 122 6.43 -3.11 -15.55
N PHE A 123 5.14 -3.22 -15.21
CA PHE A 123 4.08 -3.44 -16.19
C PHE A 123 4.03 -2.34 -17.25
N ARG A 124 4.14 -1.07 -16.85
CA ARG A 124 4.14 0.06 -17.77
C ARG A 124 5.33 0.02 -18.75
N LYS A 125 6.54 -0.30 -18.25
CA LYS A 125 7.72 -0.45 -19.12
C LYS A 125 7.53 -1.60 -20.10
N GLY A 126 7.08 -2.76 -19.64
CA GLY A 126 6.79 -3.93 -20.48
C GLY A 126 5.77 -3.63 -21.56
N TYR A 127 4.67 -2.97 -21.21
CA TYR A 127 3.63 -2.57 -22.16
C TYR A 127 4.16 -1.61 -23.24
N LYS A 128 5.01 -0.62 -22.87
CA LYS A 128 5.62 0.30 -23.83
C LYS A 128 6.54 -0.43 -24.83
N VAL A 129 7.36 -1.37 -24.34
CA VAL A 129 8.26 -2.18 -25.20
C VAL A 129 7.44 -3.06 -26.14
N TRP A 130 6.42 -3.74 -25.63
CA TRP A 130 5.54 -4.59 -26.44
C TRP A 130 4.81 -3.78 -27.52
N ARG A 131 4.26 -2.61 -27.18
CA ARG A 131 3.59 -1.73 -28.13
C ARG A 131 4.55 -1.25 -29.23
N LYS A 132 5.80 -0.91 -28.89
CA LYS A 132 6.80 -0.47 -29.85
C LYS A 132 7.14 -1.58 -30.85
N LYS A 133 7.26 -2.82 -30.40
CA LYS A 133 7.50 -3.98 -31.27
C LYS A 133 6.34 -4.17 -32.25
N ARG A 134 5.11 -4.12 -31.78
CA ARG A 134 3.91 -4.34 -32.61
C ARG A 134 3.67 -3.23 -33.63
N CYS A 135 3.98 -1.97 -33.33
CA CYS A 135 3.88 -0.88 -34.29
C CYS A 135 5.03 -0.89 -35.34
N GLY A 136 6.22 -1.36 -34.95
CA GLY A 136 7.35 -1.47 -35.89
C GLY A 136 7.25 -2.65 -36.86
N GLU A 137 6.46 -3.69 -36.56
CA GLU A 137 6.19 -4.80 -37.49
C GLU A 137 5.15 -4.44 -38.57
N ASN A 138 4.38 -3.36 -38.40
CA ASN A 138 3.37 -2.92 -39.38
C ASN A 138 3.92 -1.92 -40.42
N GLU A 139 5.19 -1.54 -40.32
CA GLU A 139 5.86 -0.62 -41.27
C GLU A 139 6.85 -1.34 -42.23
N LEU A 140 6.87 -2.69 -42.25
CA LEU A 140 7.59 -3.55 -43.18
C LEU A 140 6.61 -4.32 -44.06
#